data_32df5cc2746405268ada92e6f80807c0
#
_entry.id   32df5cc2746405268ada92e6f80807c0
#
_cell.length_a   1.000
_cell.length_b   1.000
_cell.length_c   1.000
_cell.angle_alpha   90.00
_cell.angle_beta   90.00
_cell.angle_gamma   90.00
#
_symmetry.space_group_name_H-M   'P 1'
#
loop_
_entity.id
_entity.type
_entity.pdbx_description
1 polymer ?
#
loop_
_entity_poly.entity_id
_entity_poly.type
_entity_poly.pdbx_seq_one_letter_code
_entity_poly.pdbx_strand_id
1 'polypeptide(L)'
;CLKWLQHYDCIISDAEVTDENLKITSPSLYQLMNIKSGRVYNILYKNGYTGCCMAFTRRVKDAALPFPKDIPMHDIWIGNVAAFLYKIKFIDDKLIDFRRHSLTISWNGKGSRYSLYKRLMFRVSIVKNIILLIHKIKGLTTH
;
A
#
# COMPACT_ATOMS: atom_id res chain seq x y z
N CYS A 1 -14.78 -7.20 -2.98
CA CYS A 1 -13.38 -7.70 -2.92
C CYS A 1 -13.22 -9.04 -3.65
N LEU A 2 -13.98 -10.10 -3.29
CA LEU A 2 -13.73 -11.48 -3.76
C LEU A 2 -13.72 -11.61 -5.28
N LYS A 3 -14.65 -10.97 -6.02
CA LYS A 3 -14.68 -11.00 -7.48
C LYS A 3 -13.36 -10.52 -8.11
N TRP A 4 -12.71 -9.53 -7.52
CA TRP A 4 -11.45 -9.00 -8.03
C TRP A 4 -10.27 -9.90 -7.68
N LEU A 5 -10.28 -10.56 -6.52
CA LEU A 5 -9.23 -11.48 -6.09
C LEU A 5 -9.23 -12.82 -6.89
N GLN A 6 -10.24 -13.07 -7.72
CA GLN A 6 -10.20 -14.16 -8.70
C GLN A 6 -9.22 -13.89 -9.85
N HIS A 7 -8.93 -12.62 -10.14
CA HIS A 7 -8.11 -12.20 -11.29
C HIS A 7 -6.82 -11.48 -10.89
N TYR A 8 -6.77 -10.94 -9.66
CA TYR A 8 -5.64 -10.19 -9.12
C TYR A 8 -5.21 -10.77 -7.76
N ASP A 9 -3.93 -10.68 -7.46
CA ASP A 9 -3.39 -11.17 -6.18
C ASP A 9 -3.51 -10.12 -5.06
N CYS A 10 -3.64 -8.85 -5.42
CA CYS A 10 -3.87 -7.75 -4.49
C CYS A 10 -4.75 -6.69 -5.15
N ILE A 11 -5.66 -6.14 -4.37
CA ILE A 11 -6.45 -4.97 -4.76
C ILE A 11 -6.28 -3.85 -3.73
N ILE A 12 -6.33 -2.62 -4.22
CA ILE A 12 -6.49 -1.42 -3.40
C ILE A 12 -7.81 -0.80 -3.81
N SER A 13 -8.75 -0.64 -2.88
CA SER A 13 -10.03 0.02 -3.16
C SER A 13 -9.95 1.51 -2.89
N ASP A 14 -10.82 2.28 -3.51
CA ASP A 14 -11.12 3.64 -3.06
C ASP A 14 -11.95 3.59 -1.76
N ALA A 15 -12.16 4.74 -1.14
CA ALA A 15 -12.97 4.91 0.06
C ALA A 15 -13.67 6.26 0.04
N GLU A 16 -14.82 6.35 0.66
CA GLU A 16 -15.38 7.64 1.07
C GLU A 16 -14.66 8.14 2.33
N VAL A 17 -14.46 9.44 2.42
CA VAL A 17 -13.82 10.02 3.60
C VAL A 17 -14.87 10.69 4.45
N THR A 18 -14.98 10.27 5.70
CA THR A 18 -15.97 10.80 6.65
C THR A 18 -15.28 11.48 7.84
N ASP A 19 -16.00 12.37 8.48
CA ASP A 19 -15.62 12.96 9.77
C ASP A 19 -16.00 12.03 10.95
N GLU A 20 -15.86 12.53 12.17
CA GLU A 20 -16.19 11.82 13.39
C GLU A 20 -17.69 11.51 13.52
N ASN A 21 -18.55 12.28 12.85
CA ASN A 21 -20.02 12.13 12.82
C ASN A 21 -20.51 11.32 11.61
N LEU A 22 -19.60 10.66 10.87
CA LEU A 22 -19.87 9.92 9.63
C LEU A 22 -20.39 10.79 8.48
N LYS A 23 -20.24 12.10 8.55
CA LYS A 23 -20.56 13.00 7.45
C LYS A 23 -19.45 12.92 6.39
N ILE A 24 -19.84 12.71 5.13
CA ILE A 24 -18.88 12.64 4.00
C ILE A 24 -18.19 14.00 3.85
N THR A 25 -16.87 14.01 3.97
CA THR A 25 -16.00 15.18 3.78
C THR A 25 -15.27 15.15 2.44
N SER A 26 -15.10 13.96 1.86
CA SER A 26 -14.61 13.78 0.49
C SER A 26 -15.21 12.51 -0.12
N PRO A 27 -15.70 12.57 -1.37
CA PRO A 27 -16.28 11.42 -2.03
C PRO A 27 -15.26 10.36 -2.46
N SER A 28 -13.97 10.65 -2.40
CA SER A 28 -12.90 9.73 -2.82
C SER A 28 -11.61 10.00 -2.06
N LEU A 29 -11.07 8.95 -1.46
CA LEU A 29 -9.75 8.97 -0.84
C LEU A 29 -8.64 9.12 -1.89
N TYR A 30 -8.82 8.50 -3.06
CA TYR A 30 -7.86 8.63 -4.18
C TYR A 30 -7.71 10.07 -4.63
N GLN A 31 -8.82 10.78 -4.81
CA GLN A 31 -8.80 12.19 -5.19
C GLN A 31 -8.19 13.05 -4.08
N LEU A 32 -8.66 12.88 -2.84
CA LEU A 32 -8.17 13.64 -1.69
C LEU A 32 -6.67 13.49 -1.48
N MET A 33 -6.16 12.28 -1.62
CA MET A 33 -4.75 11.96 -1.41
C MET A 33 -3.94 11.97 -2.69
N ASN A 34 -4.52 12.28 -3.86
CA ASN A 34 -3.88 12.17 -5.18
C ASN A 34 -3.13 10.83 -5.33
N ILE A 35 -3.84 9.74 -5.06
CA ILE A 35 -3.33 8.37 -5.18
C ILE A 35 -3.32 7.99 -6.66
N LYS A 36 -2.23 7.39 -7.12
CA LYS A 36 -2.08 6.90 -8.48
C LYS A 36 -1.58 5.47 -8.47
N SER A 37 -2.07 4.68 -9.41
CA SER A 37 -1.53 3.34 -9.68
C SER A 37 -0.12 3.44 -10.27
N GLY A 38 0.63 2.33 -10.20
CA GLY A 38 1.96 2.22 -10.78
C GLY A 38 3.04 1.94 -9.74
N ARG A 39 3.73 0.80 -9.91
CA ARG A 39 4.74 0.33 -8.96
C ARG A 39 5.91 1.31 -8.77
N VAL A 40 6.43 1.85 -9.88
CA VAL A 40 7.55 2.81 -9.85
C VAL A 40 7.11 4.12 -9.21
N TYR A 41 5.92 4.61 -9.56
CA TYR A 41 5.36 5.82 -8.98
C TYR A 41 5.22 5.69 -7.45
N ASN A 42 4.69 4.56 -6.99
CA ASN A 42 4.44 4.33 -5.56
C ASN A 42 5.73 4.20 -4.73
N ILE A 43 6.81 3.68 -5.31
CA ILE A 43 8.12 3.67 -4.63
C ILE A 43 8.77 5.05 -4.64
N LEU A 44 8.86 5.70 -5.81
CA LEU A 44 9.72 6.87 -5.98
C LEU A 44 9.07 8.18 -5.53
N TYR A 45 7.76 8.33 -5.75
CA TYR A 45 7.09 9.62 -5.55
C TYR A 45 6.14 9.61 -4.35
N LYS A 46 5.11 8.80 -4.40
CA LYS A 46 4.06 8.86 -3.39
C LYS A 46 3.43 7.48 -3.19
N ASN A 47 3.48 7.00 -1.95
CA ASN A 47 2.81 5.77 -1.58
C ASN A 47 1.29 5.90 -1.66
N GLY A 48 0.65 5.01 -2.42
CA GLY A 48 -0.81 4.88 -2.51
C GLY A 48 -1.35 3.61 -1.84
N TYR A 49 -0.48 2.82 -1.23
CA TYR A 49 -0.91 1.60 -0.53
C TYR A 49 -1.46 1.96 0.85
N THR A 50 -2.78 1.92 0.96
CA THR A 50 -3.50 2.22 2.20
C THR A 50 -4.01 0.91 2.78
N GLY A 51 -3.47 0.52 3.93
CA GLY A 51 -3.67 -0.81 4.52
C GLY A 51 -5.14 -1.20 4.71
N CYS A 52 -5.98 -0.28 5.20
CA CYS A 52 -7.41 -0.54 5.39
C CYS A 52 -8.20 -0.71 4.06
N CYS A 53 -7.67 -0.17 2.95
CA CYS A 53 -8.26 -0.33 1.61
C CYS A 53 -7.71 -1.54 0.84
N MET A 54 -6.83 -2.33 1.47
CA MET A 54 -6.10 -3.40 0.82
C MET A 54 -6.72 -4.77 1.10
N ALA A 55 -6.92 -5.56 0.04
CA ALA A 55 -7.19 -6.98 0.17
C ALA A 55 -6.22 -7.77 -0.72
N PHE A 56 -5.72 -8.91 -0.23
CA PHE A 56 -4.72 -9.71 -0.92
C PHE A 56 -4.86 -11.21 -0.67
N THR A 57 -4.35 -12.00 -1.61
CA THR A 57 -4.36 -13.45 -1.54
C THR A 57 -3.32 -13.98 -0.53
N ARG A 58 -3.47 -15.25 -0.15
CA ARG A 58 -2.47 -15.96 0.66
C ARG A 58 -1.08 -15.92 0.03
N ARG A 59 -0.97 -16.01 -1.30
CA ARG A 59 0.32 -15.94 -2.01
C ARG A 59 1.09 -14.66 -1.71
N VAL A 60 0.41 -13.51 -1.72
CA VAL A 60 1.03 -12.23 -1.37
C VAL A 60 1.44 -12.22 0.11
N LYS A 61 0.56 -12.71 1.00
CA LYS A 61 0.87 -12.81 2.44
C LYS A 61 2.12 -13.65 2.69
N ASP A 62 2.19 -14.84 2.12
CA ASP A 62 3.28 -15.79 2.37
C ASP A 62 4.62 -15.25 1.81
N ALA A 63 4.59 -14.50 0.70
CA ALA A 63 5.77 -13.82 0.17
C ALA A 63 6.19 -12.59 0.99
N ALA A 64 5.23 -11.86 1.57
CA ALA A 64 5.52 -10.68 2.38
C ALA A 64 6.05 -10.99 3.78
N LEU A 65 5.84 -12.21 4.27
CA LEU A 65 6.24 -12.63 5.60
C LEU A 65 7.51 -13.52 5.58
N PRO A 66 8.34 -13.43 6.63
CA PRO A 66 8.30 -12.45 7.73
C PRO A 66 8.65 -11.04 7.25
N PHE A 67 8.13 -10.02 7.94
CA PHE A 67 8.47 -8.64 7.61
C PHE A 67 9.95 -8.34 7.82
N PRO A 68 10.62 -7.68 6.87
CA PRO A 68 11.96 -7.15 7.11
C PRO A 68 11.95 -6.13 8.27
N LYS A 69 13.02 -6.12 9.06
CA LYS A 69 13.11 -5.26 10.27
C LYS A 69 13.17 -3.76 9.96
N ASP A 70 13.65 -3.40 8.77
CA ASP A 70 13.95 -2.03 8.36
C ASP A 70 12.88 -1.41 7.44
N ILE A 71 11.68 -2.00 7.35
CA ILE A 71 10.59 -1.43 6.57
C ILE A 71 9.87 -0.31 7.33
N PRO A 72 9.38 0.72 6.62
CA PRO A 72 8.71 1.85 7.26
C PRO A 72 7.33 1.50 7.82
N MET A 73 6.56 0.72 7.05
CA MET A 73 5.18 0.32 7.36
C MET A 73 4.85 -0.97 6.62
N HIS A 74 4.03 -1.82 7.24
CA HIS A 74 3.65 -3.12 6.69
C HIS A 74 2.81 -3.02 5.41
N ASP A 75 1.91 -2.04 5.31
CA ASP A 75 1.07 -1.83 4.13
C ASP A 75 1.90 -1.40 2.91
N ILE A 76 2.88 -0.52 3.09
CA ILE A 76 3.84 -0.14 2.04
C ILE A 76 4.62 -1.38 1.57
N TRP A 77 5.06 -2.21 2.49
CA TRP A 77 5.79 -3.43 2.16
C TRP A 77 4.93 -4.42 1.38
N ILE A 78 3.74 -4.78 1.90
CA ILE A 78 2.82 -5.71 1.25
C ILE A 78 2.43 -5.21 -0.15
N GLY A 79 2.09 -3.92 -0.28
CA GLY A 79 1.74 -3.31 -1.55
C GLY A 79 2.87 -3.37 -2.58
N ASN A 80 4.12 -3.14 -2.16
CA ASN A 80 5.27 -3.28 -3.05
C ASN A 80 5.58 -4.74 -3.41
N VAL A 81 5.49 -5.68 -2.46
CA VAL A 81 5.60 -7.12 -2.77
C VAL A 81 4.56 -7.51 -3.82
N ALA A 82 3.31 -7.12 -3.63
CA ALA A 82 2.25 -7.39 -4.60
C ALA A 82 2.53 -6.74 -5.97
N ALA A 83 3.00 -5.50 -6.00
CA ALA A 83 3.25 -4.76 -7.24
C ALA A 83 4.43 -5.30 -8.06
N PHE A 84 5.45 -5.86 -7.41
CA PHE A 84 6.65 -6.34 -8.09
C PHE A 84 6.63 -7.83 -8.43
N LEU A 85 5.93 -8.63 -7.64
CA LEU A 85 5.94 -10.10 -7.77
C LEU A 85 4.61 -10.68 -8.26
N TYR A 86 3.52 -9.92 -8.17
CA TYR A 86 2.17 -10.41 -8.42
C TYR A 86 1.33 -9.42 -9.23
N LYS A 87 0.05 -9.75 -9.42
CA LYS A 87 -0.92 -8.88 -10.09
C LYS A 87 -1.64 -8.01 -9.08
N ILE A 88 -1.36 -6.71 -9.10
CA ILE A 88 -2.06 -5.72 -8.28
C ILE A 88 -2.98 -4.84 -9.12
N LYS A 89 -4.14 -4.45 -8.56
CA LYS A 89 -5.06 -3.50 -9.19
C LYS A 89 -5.58 -2.49 -8.18
N PHE A 90 -5.59 -1.23 -8.59
CA PHE A 90 -6.34 -0.15 -7.94
C PHE A 90 -7.75 -0.16 -8.55
N ILE A 91 -8.78 -0.17 -7.71
CA ILE A 91 -10.18 -0.19 -8.11
C ILE A 91 -10.91 1.02 -7.56
N ASP A 92 -11.83 1.57 -8.36
CA ASP A 92 -12.61 2.75 -7.98
C ASP A 92 -13.80 2.40 -7.07
N ASP A 93 -14.04 1.10 -6.83
CA ASP A 93 -15.05 0.63 -5.89
C ASP A 93 -14.72 1.16 -4.49
N LYS A 94 -15.64 1.91 -3.87
CA LYS A 94 -15.54 2.39 -2.50
C LYS A 94 -16.08 1.32 -1.58
N LEU A 95 -15.18 0.57 -0.95
CA LEU A 95 -15.54 -0.60 -0.15
C LEU A 95 -15.54 -0.35 1.34
N ILE A 96 -15.06 0.83 1.75
CA ILE A 96 -15.00 1.26 3.16
C ILE A 96 -15.25 2.76 3.30
N ASP A 97 -15.64 3.17 4.49
CA ASP A 97 -15.65 4.56 4.93
C ASP A 97 -14.35 4.84 5.69
N PHE A 98 -13.54 5.76 5.14
CA PHE A 98 -12.29 6.19 5.76
C PHE A 98 -12.57 7.31 6.76
N ARG A 99 -12.85 6.92 8.00
CA ARG A 99 -13.18 7.87 9.07
C ARG A 99 -11.96 8.65 9.52
N ARG A 100 -12.08 9.97 9.54
CA ARG A 100 -11.05 10.88 10.02
C ARG A 100 -11.55 11.68 11.23
N HIS A 101 -10.72 11.77 12.24
CA HIS A 101 -10.97 12.60 13.41
C HIS A 101 -9.66 13.31 13.83
N SER A 102 -9.75 14.29 14.72
CA SER A 102 -8.63 15.12 15.16
C SER A 102 -7.43 14.34 15.71
N LEU A 103 -7.69 13.15 16.29
CA LEU A 103 -6.68 12.26 16.87
C LEU A 103 -6.15 11.21 15.88
N THR A 104 -6.53 11.27 14.60
CA THR A 104 -6.08 10.26 13.62
C THR A 104 -4.56 10.31 13.47
N ILE A 105 -3.90 9.20 13.73
CA ILE A 105 -2.44 9.03 13.63
C ILE A 105 -1.98 9.09 12.17
N SER A 106 -2.83 8.65 11.25
CA SER A 106 -2.60 8.69 9.81
C SER A 106 -2.54 10.14 9.30
N TRP A 107 -2.07 10.32 8.08
CA TRP A 107 -1.90 11.62 7.43
C TRP A 107 -3.05 12.60 7.73
N ASN A 108 -2.71 13.78 8.28
CA ASN A 108 -3.65 14.83 8.70
C ASN A 108 -3.70 16.04 7.73
N GLY A 109 -3.28 15.87 6.47
CA GLY A 109 -3.32 16.90 5.45
C GLY A 109 -2.11 17.85 5.44
N LYS A 110 -1.30 17.85 6.48
CA LYS A 110 -0.09 18.69 6.58
C LYS A 110 1.13 17.80 6.28
N GLY A 111 1.62 17.76 5.07
CA GLY A 111 2.90 17.18 4.66
C GLY A 111 3.34 15.87 5.34
N SER A 112 4.51 15.37 4.99
CA SER A 112 5.07 14.18 5.64
C SER A 112 5.69 14.53 7.01
N ARG A 113 5.44 13.70 8.04
CA ARG A 113 6.10 13.79 9.36
C ARG A 113 7.60 13.51 9.29
N TYR A 114 8.07 12.92 8.19
CA TYR A 114 9.47 12.49 8.05
C TYR A 114 10.25 13.48 7.21
N SER A 115 11.52 13.72 7.60
CA SER A 115 12.48 14.47 6.81
C SER A 115 12.71 13.85 5.44
N LEU A 116 13.18 14.62 4.46
CA LEU A 116 13.50 14.12 3.13
C LEU A 116 14.49 12.96 3.17
N TYR A 117 15.53 13.06 4.01
CA TYR A 117 16.50 12.01 4.25
C TYR A 117 15.83 10.70 4.71
N LYS A 118 14.97 10.76 5.73
CA LYS A 118 14.28 9.58 6.25
C LYS A 118 13.34 8.95 5.21
N ARG A 119 12.67 9.77 4.42
CA ARG A 119 11.83 9.30 3.30
C ARG A 119 12.66 8.59 2.22
N LEU A 120 13.86 9.10 1.91
CA LEU A 120 14.78 8.46 0.98
C LEU A 120 15.25 7.10 1.54
N MET A 121 15.67 7.06 2.81
CA MET A 121 16.09 5.82 3.45
C MET A 121 15.00 4.75 3.44
N PHE A 122 13.74 5.12 3.67
CA PHE A 122 12.62 4.19 3.55
C PHE A 122 12.48 3.60 2.15
N ARG A 123 12.68 4.41 1.09
CA ARG A 123 12.64 3.93 -0.29
C ARG A 123 13.78 2.97 -0.59
N VAL A 124 14.99 3.32 -0.16
CA VAL A 124 16.16 2.46 -0.30
C VAL A 124 15.94 1.12 0.39
N SER A 125 15.41 1.13 1.62
CA SER A 125 15.08 -0.09 2.35
C SER A 125 14.07 -0.97 1.62
N ILE A 126 12.98 -0.39 1.11
CA ILE A 126 11.98 -1.14 0.34
C ILE A 126 12.61 -1.76 -0.91
N VAL A 127 13.35 -0.98 -1.71
CA VAL A 127 13.99 -1.48 -2.95
C VAL A 127 14.99 -2.60 -2.64
N LYS A 128 15.86 -2.42 -1.65
CA LYS A 128 16.81 -3.43 -1.19
C LYS A 128 16.10 -4.74 -0.84
N ASN A 129 15.07 -4.67 0.01
CA ASN A 129 14.35 -5.86 0.47
C ASN A 129 13.56 -6.54 -0.66
N ILE A 130 13.00 -5.79 -1.61
CA ILE A 130 12.36 -6.36 -2.81
C ILE A 130 13.38 -7.12 -3.66
N ILE A 131 14.57 -6.56 -3.89
CA ILE A 131 15.63 -7.24 -4.64
C ILE A 131 16.03 -8.53 -3.94
N LEU A 132 16.27 -8.50 -2.63
CA LEU A 132 16.61 -9.69 -1.85
C LEU A 132 15.51 -10.75 -1.92
N LEU A 133 14.25 -10.35 -1.85
CA LEU A 133 13.11 -11.26 -1.94
C LEU A 133 13.04 -11.92 -3.34
N ILE A 134 13.25 -11.15 -4.41
CA ILE A 134 13.27 -11.68 -5.78
C ILE A 134 14.39 -12.71 -5.96
N HIS A 135 15.59 -12.41 -5.45
CA HIS A 135 16.72 -13.36 -5.51
C HIS A 135 16.41 -14.65 -4.74
N LYS A 136 15.83 -14.54 -3.55
CA LYS A 136 15.43 -15.70 -2.74
C LYS A 136 14.43 -16.58 -3.48
N ILE A 137 13.40 -15.99 -4.09
CA ILE A 137 12.37 -16.74 -4.83
C ILE A 137 12.99 -17.42 -6.06
N LYS A 138 13.83 -16.73 -6.83
CA LYS A 138 14.52 -17.32 -7.99
C LYS A 138 15.47 -18.45 -7.60
N GLY A 139 16.21 -18.30 -6.50
CA GLY A 139 17.10 -19.36 -5.98
C GLY A 139 16.37 -20.63 -5.53
N LEU A 140 15.12 -20.52 -5.09
CA LEU A 140 14.26 -21.65 -4.73
C LEU A 140 13.65 -22.38 -5.95
N THR A 141 13.59 -21.73 -7.11
CA THR A 141 13.04 -22.31 -8.36
C THR A 141 14.11 -22.98 -9.22
N THR A 142 15.38 -22.94 -8.85
CA THR A 142 16.51 -23.53 -9.58
C THR A 142 16.99 -24.87 -8.96
N HIS A 143 16.28 -25.38 -7.98
CA HIS A 143 16.44 -26.71 -7.38
C HIS A 143 15.13 -27.49 -7.50
#